data_f344885a19ff51a93eff4d3a4fb1503a
#
_entry.id   f344885a19ff51a93eff4d3a4fb1503a
#
_cell.length_a   1.000
_cell.length_b   1.000
_cell.length_c   1.000
_cell.angle_alpha   90.00
_cell.angle_beta   90.00
_cell.angle_gamma   90.00
#
_symmetry.space_group_name_H-M   'P 1'
#
loop_
_entity.id
_entity.type
_entity.pdbx_description
1 polymer ?
#
loop_
_entity_poly.entity_id
_entity_poly.type
_entity_poly.pdbx_seq_one_letter_code
_entity_poly.pdbx_strand_id
1 'polypeptide(L)'
;MPASREAQPTIRFVDEYCQLYADLFSDVRSFEAFKYLHLGMISEIKRKSLPAIAKAVGLDNQQSLHHFLWKSPWSAQQLRQKRLELILKVLNGRSLILLIDETGDCKKGKSTDYVKRQYIGNVGKKENGIVAVTAYGLVDGMILPLTFEVYKPRERLKGQEDYQSKPQIAARMIRQLQAMGFQFDLVLADSLYGESKVNFVNVLDELKLPYILAIRSNHALWLPQDQEVYQEPWQTFERTFSNGTTEVRYMAEVIYGQRHRKQYWLLTTDPDTLPDNSTSFVMVCAPAIKLKEIGDHYGFRTWIEYGLKQAKDALGWADFRMTGYEQIEKWWELVMSAFLMVSLFADQFNDSCPLAHQQFVQHPWWNNQSGWKNLLNNLRLVHSTVDLFQLAQALVRGLSHCFTARGF
;
A
#
# COMPACT_ATOMS: atom_id res chain seq x y z
N MET A 1 -17.26 31.96 23.58
CA MET A 1 -16.40 30.80 23.28
C MET A 1 -15.00 31.34 22.98
N PRO A 2 -13.90 30.84 23.54
CA PRO A 2 -12.58 31.29 23.13
C PRO A 2 -12.44 30.98 21.65
N ALA A 3 -11.96 31.94 20.85
CA ALA A 3 -11.69 31.76 19.43
C ALA A 3 -10.79 30.55 19.28
N SER A 4 -11.22 29.55 18.48
CA SER A 4 -10.36 28.39 18.18
C SER A 4 -9.13 28.92 17.43
N ARG A 5 -7.93 28.73 17.99
CA ARG A 5 -6.72 29.09 17.28
C ARG A 5 -6.57 28.29 15.98
N GLU A 6 -5.95 28.89 15.01
CA GLU A 6 -5.58 28.19 13.79
C GLU A 6 -4.52 27.10 14.05
N ALA A 7 -4.54 26.04 13.22
CA ALA A 7 -3.52 24.99 13.29
C ALA A 7 -2.16 25.52 12.84
N GLN A 8 -1.11 25.16 13.57
CA GLN A 8 0.27 25.52 13.22
C GLN A 8 0.59 25.02 11.80
N PRO A 9 1.14 25.87 10.93
CA PRO A 9 1.53 25.44 9.58
C PRO A 9 2.71 24.47 9.65
N THR A 10 2.75 23.56 8.68
CA THR A 10 3.90 22.70 8.41
C THR A 10 4.46 23.01 7.01
N ILE A 11 4.66 22.02 6.18
CA ILE A 11 5.02 22.21 4.77
C ILE A 11 3.73 22.28 3.95
N ARG A 12 3.66 23.22 3.04
CA ARG A 12 2.46 23.54 2.26
C ARG A 12 1.74 22.31 1.69
N PHE A 13 2.46 21.39 1.04
CA PHE A 13 1.83 20.21 0.43
C PHE A 13 1.28 19.23 1.47
N VAL A 14 1.89 19.12 2.67
CA VAL A 14 1.35 18.34 3.79
C VAL A 14 0.11 19.01 4.34
N ASP A 15 0.14 20.34 4.53
CA ASP A 15 -1.00 21.10 5.03
C ASP A 15 -2.21 20.98 4.11
N GLU A 16 -2.01 21.14 2.79
CA GLU A 16 -3.08 21.04 1.81
C GLU A 16 -3.67 19.61 1.72
N TYR A 17 -2.82 18.58 1.75
CA TYR A 17 -3.31 17.21 1.80
C TYR A 17 -4.08 16.93 3.08
N CYS A 18 -3.53 17.28 4.24
CA CYS A 18 -4.18 17.04 5.53
C CYS A 18 -5.47 17.86 5.69
N GLN A 19 -5.58 19.03 5.06
CA GLN A 19 -6.79 19.86 5.09
C GLN A 19 -8.01 19.12 4.53
N LEU A 20 -7.82 18.18 3.60
CA LEU A 20 -8.88 17.32 3.05
C LEU A 20 -9.55 16.43 4.12
N TYR A 21 -8.91 16.26 5.27
CA TYR A 21 -9.35 15.42 6.39
C TYR A 21 -9.69 16.20 7.66
N ALA A 22 -9.65 17.53 7.63
CA ALA A 22 -9.77 18.38 8.81
C ALA A 22 -11.05 18.15 9.59
N ASP A 23 -12.17 17.86 8.90
CA ASP A 23 -13.50 17.59 9.47
C ASP A 23 -13.57 16.28 10.29
N LEU A 24 -12.59 15.41 10.20
CA LEU A 24 -12.50 14.19 11.02
C LEU A 24 -12.01 14.47 12.45
N PHE A 25 -11.53 15.67 12.73
CA PHE A 25 -10.92 16.02 14.00
C PHE A 25 -11.73 17.10 14.71
N SER A 26 -12.15 16.79 15.94
CA SER A 26 -12.98 17.69 16.75
C SER A 26 -12.22 18.87 17.36
N ASP A 27 -10.88 18.81 17.35
CA ASP A 27 -10.03 19.85 17.94
C ASP A 27 -8.73 20.07 17.13
N VAL A 28 -8.20 21.28 17.24
CA VAL A 28 -7.01 21.73 16.50
C VAL A 28 -5.77 20.91 16.83
N ARG A 29 -5.62 20.45 18.09
CA ARG A 29 -4.43 19.69 18.51
C ARG A 29 -4.40 18.31 17.85
N SER A 30 -5.56 17.66 17.72
CA SER A 30 -5.69 16.39 17.00
C SER A 30 -5.37 16.56 15.50
N PHE A 31 -5.85 17.63 14.88
CA PHE A 31 -5.52 17.93 13.49
C PHE A 31 -4.02 18.25 13.30
N GLU A 32 -3.40 19.01 14.20
CA GLU A 32 -1.96 19.25 14.19
C GLU A 32 -1.15 17.95 14.33
N ALA A 33 -1.53 17.07 15.27
CA ALA A 33 -0.89 15.77 15.43
C ALA A 33 -0.98 14.90 14.16
N PHE A 34 -2.11 14.95 13.45
CA PHE A 34 -2.30 14.30 12.15
C PHE A 34 -1.29 14.84 11.11
N LYS A 35 -1.12 16.16 11.01
CA LYS A 35 -0.14 16.80 10.11
C LYS A 35 1.29 16.42 10.46
N TYR A 36 1.65 16.49 11.74
CA TYR A 36 2.98 16.14 12.22
C TYR A 36 3.33 14.66 11.98
N LEU A 37 2.35 13.75 12.10
CA LEU A 37 2.58 12.35 11.79
C LEU A 37 2.83 12.15 10.30
N HIS A 38 2.07 12.80 9.40
CA HIS A 38 2.32 12.74 7.95
C HIS A 38 3.70 13.28 7.60
N LEU A 39 4.06 14.45 8.12
CA LEU A 39 5.37 15.05 7.92
C LEU A 39 6.49 14.12 8.42
N GLY A 40 6.35 13.59 9.63
CA GLY A 40 7.34 12.69 10.22
C GLY A 40 7.45 11.34 9.49
N MET A 41 6.35 10.81 8.95
CA MET A 41 6.38 9.56 8.16
C MET A 41 7.14 9.72 6.84
N ILE A 42 7.02 10.85 6.16
CA ILE A 42 7.76 11.09 4.92
C ILE A 42 9.20 11.58 5.17
N SER A 43 9.53 12.11 6.36
CA SER A 43 10.87 12.58 6.70
C SER A 43 11.92 11.48 6.63
N GLU A 44 13.18 11.83 6.45
CA GLU A 44 14.29 10.88 6.35
C GLU A 44 14.81 10.48 7.74
N ILE A 45 14.01 9.70 8.48
CA ILE A 45 14.38 9.10 9.76
C ILE A 45 14.38 7.57 9.64
N LYS A 46 15.40 6.94 10.18
CA LYS A 46 15.63 5.49 10.04
C LYS A 46 14.48 4.64 10.59
N ARG A 47 13.86 5.08 11.69
CA ARG A 47 12.76 4.39 12.36
C ARG A 47 11.69 5.40 12.76
N LYS A 48 10.44 5.17 12.32
CA LYS A 48 9.29 6.05 12.57
C LYS A 48 8.69 5.85 13.96
N SER A 49 9.51 5.94 15.02
CA SER A 49 8.99 5.95 16.39
C SER A 49 8.44 7.33 16.75
N LEU A 50 7.44 7.41 17.65
CA LEU A 50 6.87 8.70 18.05
C LEU A 50 7.91 9.70 18.57
N PRO A 51 8.93 9.31 19.40
CA PRO A 51 10.00 10.23 19.77
C PRO A 51 10.84 10.72 18.57
N ALA A 52 11.14 9.84 17.61
CA ALA A 52 11.91 10.22 16.43
C ALA A 52 11.11 11.16 15.50
N ILE A 53 9.80 10.89 15.32
CA ILE A 53 8.89 11.76 14.59
C ILE A 53 8.81 13.13 15.28
N ALA A 54 8.55 13.18 16.60
CA ALA A 54 8.44 14.43 17.35
C ALA A 54 9.69 15.29 17.16
N LYS A 55 10.87 14.69 17.29
CA LYS A 55 12.15 15.39 17.05
C LYS A 55 12.26 15.92 15.61
N ALA A 56 11.89 15.11 14.61
CA ALA A 56 12.00 15.48 13.20
C ALA A 56 11.05 16.62 12.80
N VAL A 57 9.91 16.76 13.48
CA VAL A 57 8.92 17.81 13.20
C VAL A 57 9.00 18.98 14.17
N GLY A 58 10.07 19.06 14.99
CA GLY A 58 10.33 20.20 15.90
C GLY A 58 9.44 20.25 17.14
N LEU A 59 8.87 19.13 17.59
CA LEU A 59 8.12 19.05 18.83
C LEU A 59 9.07 18.80 20.03
N ASP A 60 8.81 19.43 21.16
CA ASP A 60 9.59 19.23 22.39
C ASP A 60 9.56 17.78 22.89
N ASN A 61 8.43 17.10 22.69
CA ASN A 61 8.26 15.70 23.07
C ASN A 61 7.14 15.02 22.27
N GLN A 62 7.02 13.70 22.44
CA GLN A 62 6.05 12.87 21.72
C GLN A 62 4.65 12.80 22.35
N GLN A 63 4.36 13.52 23.43
CA GLN A 63 3.12 13.32 24.20
C GLN A 63 1.85 13.64 23.39
N SER A 64 1.87 14.69 22.57
CA SER A 64 0.74 15.04 21.70
C SER A 64 0.44 13.96 20.68
N LEU A 65 1.48 13.38 20.05
CA LEU A 65 1.35 12.28 19.08
C LEU A 65 0.85 11.00 19.77
N HIS A 66 1.33 10.73 20.99
CA HIS A 66 0.86 9.61 21.78
C HIS A 66 -0.62 9.78 22.15
N HIS A 67 -1.02 10.97 22.67
CA HIS A 67 -2.40 11.28 22.99
C HIS A 67 -3.31 11.10 21.76
N PHE A 68 -2.89 11.55 20.59
CA PHE A 68 -3.63 11.43 19.33
C PHE A 68 -3.93 9.97 18.97
N LEU A 69 -2.99 9.06 19.14
CA LEU A 69 -3.20 7.64 18.83
C LEU A 69 -4.03 6.90 19.88
N TRP A 70 -3.90 7.26 21.16
CA TRP A 70 -4.51 6.51 22.27
C TRP A 70 -5.84 7.08 22.78
N LYS A 71 -5.99 8.40 22.78
CA LYS A 71 -7.10 9.06 23.48
C LYS A 71 -7.97 9.95 22.58
N SER A 72 -7.45 10.47 21.48
CA SER A 72 -8.26 11.29 20.58
C SER A 72 -9.36 10.47 19.92
N PRO A 73 -10.60 11.01 19.85
CA PRO A 73 -11.79 10.26 19.45
C PRO A 73 -11.96 10.07 17.93
N TRP A 74 -10.91 10.30 17.13
CA TRP A 74 -10.99 10.06 15.70
C TRP A 74 -11.01 8.56 15.36
N SER A 75 -11.64 8.21 14.25
CA SER A 75 -11.86 6.84 13.81
C SER A 75 -10.95 6.49 12.62
N ALA A 76 -10.19 5.39 12.74
CA ALA A 76 -9.44 4.81 11.63
C ALA A 76 -10.35 4.46 10.44
N GLN A 77 -11.58 3.98 10.71
CA GLN A 77 -12.56 3.67 9.68
C GLN A 77 -13.01 4.92 8.91
N GLN A 78 -13.28 6.04 9.59
CA GLN A 78 -13.65 7.30 8.93
C GLN A 78 -12.49 7.86 8.10
N LEU A 79 -11.26 7.76 8.60
CA LEU A 79 -10.06 8.13 7.85
C LEU A 79 -9.92 7.28 6.57
N ARG A 80 -10.08 5.96 6.69
CA ARG A 80 -10.10 5.02 5.55
C ARG A 80 -11.17 5.39 4.52
N GLN A 81 -12.38 5.60 4.98
CA GLN A 81 -13.51 5.98 4.11
C GLN A 81 -13.17 7.23 3.30
N LYS A 82 -12.73 8.29 3.96
CA LYS A 82 -12.40 9.56 3.31
C LYS A 82 -11.21 9.44 2.36
N ARG A 83 -10.22 8.64 2.71
CA ARG A 83 -9.08 8.32 1.86
C ARG A 83 -9.50 7.57 0.58
N LEU A 84 -10.40 6.59 0.69
CA LEU A 84 -10.94 5.86 -0.46
C LEU A 84 -11.81 6.76 -1.35
N GLU A 85 -12.63 7.65 -0.77
CA GLU A 85 -13.39 8.66 -1.52
C GLU A 85 -12.48 9.60 -2.31
N LEU A 86 -11.36 10.03 -1.72
CA LEU A 86 -10.34 10.83 -2.41
C LEU A 86 -9.73 10.06 -3.59
N ILE A 87 -9.41 8.78 -3.42
CA ILE A 87 -8.90 7.93 -4.50
C ILE A 87 -9.93 7.84 -5.63
N LEU A 88 -11.20 7.57 -5.32
CA LEU A 88 -12.26 7.51 -6.32
C LEU A 88 -12.42 8.82 -7.09
N LYS A 89 -12.33 9.96 -6.39
CA LYS A 89 -12.36 11.29 -7.02
C LYS A 89 -11.19 11.47 -7.99
N VAL A 90 -9.98 11.07 -7.60
CA VAL A 90 -8.78 11.19 -8.43
C VAL A 90 -8.81 10.22 -9.60
N LEU A 91 -9.35 9.03 -9.42
CA LEU A 91 -9.56 8.06 -10.51
C LEU A 91 -10.55 8.58 -11.55
N ASN A 92 -11.52 9.38 -11.16
CA ASN A 92 -12.52 9.99 -12.07
C ASN A 92 -13.14 8.96 -13.02
N GLY A 93 -13.59 7.82 -12.48
CA GLY A 93 -14.19 6.72 -13.25
C GLY A 93 -13.20 5.78 -13.94
N ARG A 94 -11.88 6.01 -13.85
CA ARG A 94 -10.88 5.06 -14.35
C ARG A 94 -10.89 3.79 -13.51
N SER A 95 -10.80 2.66 -14.19
CA SER A 95 -10.58 1.35 -13.55
C SER A 95 -9.09 1.17 -13.17
N LEU A 96 -8.83 0.16 -12.36
CA LEU A 96 -7.48 -0.16 -11.91
C LEU A 96 -7.27 -1.68 -11.85
N ILE A 97 -6.00 -2.10 -11.83
CA ILE A 97 -5.62 -3.48 -11.51
C ILE A 97 -5.58 -3.60 -9.98
N LEU A 98 -6.37 -4.52 -9.44
CA LEU A 98 -6.42 -4.80 -8.01
C LEU A 98 -5.36 -5.84 -7.64
N LEU A 99 -4.52 -5.51 -6.69
CA LEU A 99 -3.45 -6.36 -6.17
C LEU A 99 -3.79 -6.77 -4.74
N ILE A 100 -3.83 -8.08 -4.48
CA ILE A 100 -4.12 -8.65 -3.15
C ILE A 100 -2.91 -9.46 -2.68
N ASP A 101 -2.46 -9.17 -1.47
CA ASP A 101 -1.41 -9.93 -0.79
C ASP A 101 -1.52 -9.75 0.73
N GLU A 102 -0.75 -10.51 1.49
CA GLU A 102 -0.61 -10.29 2.91
C GLU A 102 0.76 -9.75 3.29
N THR A 103 0.78 -9.03 4.40
CA THR A 103 2.02 -8.57 5.01
C THR A 103 2.05 -8.92 6.48
N GLY A 104 3.19 -9.40 6.97
CA GLY A 104 3.38 -9.77 8.37
C GLY A 104 4.50 -8.98 9.01
N ASP A 105 4.33 -8.70 10.31
CA ASP A 105 5.32 -8.04 11.15
C ASP A 105 5.66 -8.91 12.36
N CYS A 106 6.94 -9.26 12.50
CA CYS A 106 7.41 -10.01 13.67
C CYS A 106 7.24 -9.23 14.95
N LYS A 107 6.73 -9.88 15.98
CA LYS A 107 6.56 -9.30 17.32
C LYS A 107 7.19 -10.20 18.37
N LYS A 108 7.88 -9.59 19.35
CA LYS A 108 8.37 -10.31 20.52
C LYS A 108 7.24 -10.47 21.53
N GLY A 109 7.07 -11.68 22.07
CA GLY A 109 6.05 -11.95 23.07
C GLY A 109 4.63 -12.15 22.51
N LYS A 110 3.64 -12.18 23.42
CA LYS A 110 2.23 -12.52 23.12
C LYS A 110 1.25 -11.40 23.46
N SER A 111 1.72 -10.24 23.90
CA SER A 111 0.88 -9.14 24.38
C SER A 111 0.20 -8.34 23.26
N THR A 112 0.75 -8.37 22.04
CA THR A 112 0.14 -7.69 20.90
C THR A 112 -1.11 -8.45 20.47
N ASP A 113 -2.18 -7.74 20.21
CA ASP A 113 -3.43 -8.29 19.70
C ASP A 113 -3.22 -9.07 18.40
N TYR A 114 -3.92 -10.22 18.28
CA TYR A 114 -3.89 -11.11 17.13
C TYR A 114 -2.51 -11.67 16.74
N VAL A 115 -1.50 -11.50 17.60
CA VAL A 115 -0.19 -12.12 17.39
C VAL A 115 -0.29 -13.63 17.58
N LYS A 116 0.28 -14.36 16.62
CA LYS A 116 0.41 -15.82 16.62
C LYS A 116 1.70 -16.24 15.91
N ARG A 117 2.21 -17.43 16.23
CA ARG A 117 3.25 -18.06 15.44
C ARG A 117 2.67 -18.57 14.12
N GLN A 118 3.00 -17.87 13.03
CA GLN A 118 2.48 -18.12 11.68
C GLN A 118 3.56 -17.83 10.65
N TYR A 119 3.31 -18.19 9.39
CA TYR A 119 4.22 -17.85 8.31
C TYR A 119 4.22 -16.33 8.09
N ILE A 120 5.42 -15.75 8.05
CA ILE A 120 5.64 -14.33 7.81
C ILE A 120 6.43 -14.19 6.51
N GLY A 121 5.77 -13.77 5.43
CA GLY A 121 6.31 -13.79 4.07
C GLY A 121 7.66 -13.08 3.93
N ASN A 122 7.82 -11.90 4.48
CA ASN A 122 9.07 -11.13 4.42
C ASN A 122 10.25 -11.74 5.22
N VAL A 123 9.99 -12.73 6.06
CA VAL A 123 11.02 -13.48 6.81
C VAL A 123 11.23 -14.88 6.22
N GLY A 124 10.29 -15.35 5.39
CA GLY A 124 10.36 -16.66 4.73
C GLY A 124 10.18 -17.86 5.65
N LYS A 125 9.72 -17.67 6.90
CA LYS A 125 9.55 -18.73 7.89
C LYS A 125 8.40 -18.47 8.86
N LYS A 126 8.07 -19.49 9.68
CA LYS A 126 7.08 -19.35 10.77
C LYS A 126 7.71 -18.63 11.96
N GLU A 127 7.24 -17.41 12.20
CA GLU A 127 7.62 -16.58 13.34
C GLU A 127 6.38 -16.04 14.07
N ASN A 128 6.61 -15.53 15.29
CA ASN A 128 5.56 -14.87 16.05
C ASN A 128 5.32 -13.48 15.49
N GLY A 129 4.11 -13.19 15.03
CA GLY A 129 3.79 -11.92 14.40
C GLY A 129 2.32 -11.68 14.16
N ILE A 130 2.02 -10.44 13.77
CA ILE A 130 0.69 -9.99 13.32
C ILE A 130 0.71 -9.93 11.80
N VAL A 131 -0.38 -10.35 11.16
CA VAL A 131 -0.52 -10.38 9.70
C VAL A 131 -1.74 -9.57 9.28
N ALA A 132 -1.59 -8.76 8.26
CA ALA A 132 -2.69 -8.07 7.59
C ALA A 132 -2.82 -8.54 6.14
N VAL A 133 -4.05 -8.76 5.68
CA VAL A 133 -4.40 -8.86 4.26
C VAL A 133 -4.48 -7.44 3.74
N THR A 134 -3.89 -7.17 2.58
CA THR A 134 -3.81 -5.83 2.00
C THR A 134 -4.33 -5.81 0.56
N ALA A 135 -4.90 -4.69 0.16
CA ALA A 135 -5.31 -4.40 -1.20
C ALA A 135 -4.69 -3.10 -1.68
N TYR A 136 -4.05 -3.15 -2.83
CA TYR A 136 -3.52 -1.99 -3.54
C TYR A 136 -4.11 -1.92 -4.94
N GLY A 137 -4.20 -0.71 -5.48
CA GLY A 137 -4.59 -0.45 -6.86
C GLY A 137 -3.39 -0.03 -7.69
N LEU A 138 -3.25 -0.55 -8.90
CA LEU A 138 -2.27 -0.09 -9.87
C LEU A 138 -3.00 0.60 -11.02
N VAL A 139 -2.63 1.84 -11.30
CA VAL A 139 -3.15 2.66 -12.40
C VAL A 139 -2.04 3.49 -13.00
N ASP A 140 -1.87 3.43 -14.32
CA ASP A 140 -0.87 4.19 -15.08
C ASP A 140 0.55 4.15 -14.48
N GLY A 141 0.98 2.97 -14.00
CA GLY A 141 2.30 2.78 -13.38
C GLY A 141 2.45 3.39 -11.98
N MET A 142 1.36 3.82 -11.33
CA MET A 142 1.37 4.28 -9.96
C MET A 142 0.54 3.37 -9.06
N ILE A 143 1.10 3.05 -7.89
CA ILE A 143 0.44 2.23 -6.88
C ILE A 143 -0.32 3.10 -5.87
N LEU A 144 -1.58 2.73 -5.60
CA LEU A 144 -2.46 3.39 -4.65
C LEU A 144 -2.82 2.44 -3.51
N PRO A 145 -2.68 2.84 -2.24
CA PRO A 145 -3.03 2.01 -1.09
C PRO A 145 -4.55 2.02 -0.89
N LEU A 146 -5.24 0.91 -1.14
CA LEU A 146 -6.69 0.86 -1.03
C LEU A 146 -7.15 0.53 0.40
N THR A 147 -6.86 -0.66 0.89
CA THR A 147 -7.30 -1.05 2.23
C THR A 147 -6.45 -2.20 2.79
N PHE A 148 -6.60 -2.42 4.07
CA PHE A 148 -6.04 -3.58 4.76
C PHE A 148 -7.00 -4.09 5.82
N GLU A 149 -6.81 -5.34 6.23
CA GLU A 149 -7.50 -5.91 7.37
C GLU A 149 -6.62 -6.92 8.10
N VAL A 150 -6.62 -6.86 9.44
CA VAL A 150 -5.85 -7.78 10.26
C VAL A 150 -6.42 -9.20 10.19
N TYR A 151 -5.56 -10.18 9.95
CA TYR A 151 -5.93 -11.57 10.14
C TYR A 151 -6.01 -11.91 11.63
N LYS A 152 -7.17 -12.37 12.08
CA LYS A 152 -7.45 -12.73 13.46
C LYS A 152 -7.39 -14.25 13.62
N PRO A 153 -6.31 -14.81 14.21
CA PRO A 153 -6.23 -16.25 14.45
C PRO A 153 -7.35 -16.72 15.38
N ARG A 154 -7.88 -17.93 15.19
CA ARG A 154 -9.00 -18.48 15.96
C ARG A 154 -8.79 -18.39 17.48
N GLU A 155 -7.57 -18.67 17.94
CA GLU A 155 -7.19 -18.68 19.35
C GLU A 155 -6.98 -17.27 19.94
N ARG A 156 -7.11 -16.24 19.11
CA ARG A 156 -6.90 -14.84 19.49
C ARG A 156 -8.13 -13.97 19.26
N LEU A 157 -9.25 -14.57 18.88
CA LEU A 157 -10.54 -13.87 18.73
C LEU A 157 -10.99 -13.30 20.07
N LYS A 158 -11.63 -12.15 20.04
CA LYS A 158 -12.14 -11.43 21.22
C LYS A 158 -13.65 -11.29 21.15
N GLY A 159 -14.32 -11.50 22.27
CA GLY A 159 -15.76 -11.31 22.38
C GLY A 159 -16.54 -12.11 21.33
N GLN A 160 -17.33 -11.42 20.52
CA GLN A 160 -18.18 -11.98 19.46
C GLN A 160 -17.53 -11.93 18.06
N GLU A 161 -16.20 -11.86 17.98
CA GLU A 161 -15.51 -11.83 16.69
C GLU A 161 -15.62 -13.19 15.97
N ASP A 162 -16.02 -13.16 14.71
CA ASP A 162 -16.06 -14.34 13.86
C ASP A 162 -14.71 -14.61 13.19
N TYR A 163 -14.35 -15.89 13.12
CA TYR A 163 -13.17 -16.30 12.39
C TYR A 163 -13.37 -16.14 10.87
N GLN A 164 -12.42 -15.50 10.23
CA GLN A 164 -12.30 -15.45 8.78
C GLN A 164 -10.90 -15.87 8.33
N SER A 165 -10.84 -16.71 7.31
CA SER A 165 -9.57 -17.01 6.64
C SER A 165 -9.11 -15.80 5.82
N LYS A 166 -7.82 -15.72 5.52
CA LYS A 166 -7.26 -14.64 4.69
C LYS A 166 -7.97 -14.50 3.33
N PRO A 167 -8.28 -15.60 2.59
CA PRO A 167 -9.07 -15.50 1.37
C PRO A 167 -10.49 -14.93 1.59
N GLN A 168 -11.17 -15.27 2.69
CA GLN A 168 -12.48 -14.68 3.01
C GLN A 168 -12.38 -13.19 3.31
N ILE A 169 -11.33 -12.77 4.03
CA ILE A 169 -11.05 -11.35 4.27
C ILE A 169 -10.85 -10.61 2.94
N ALA A 170 -9.99 -11.14 2.05
CA ALA A 170 -9.75 -10.55 0.75
C ALA A 170 -11.02 -10.44 -0.11
N ALA A 171 -11.83 -11.50 -0.17
CA ALA A 171 -13.09 -11.50 -0.89
C ALA A 171 -14.08 -10.44 -0.36
N ARG A 172 -14.15 -10.28 0.97
CA ARG A 172 -14.98 -9.24 1.59
C ARG A 172 -14.46 -7.83 1.26
N MET A 173 -13.15 -7.61 1.33
CA MET A 173 -12.53 -6.33 0.95
C MET A 173 -12.85 -5.97 -0.50
N ILE A 174 -12.80 -6.92 -1.44
CA ILE A 174 -13.16 -6.70 -2.84
C ILE A 174 -14.62 -6.26 -2.99
N ARG A 175 -15.54 -6.97 -2.33
CA ARG A 175 -16.97 -6.59 -2.34
C ARG A 175 -17.20 -5.19 -1.78
N GLN A 176 -16.52 -4.83 -0.70
CA GLN A 176 -16.61 -3.49 -0.09
C GLN A 176 -16.10 -2.40 -1.04
N LEU A 177 -14.94 -2.61 -1.67
CA LEU A 177 -14.38 -1.65 -2.64
C LEU A 177 -15.31 -1.47 -3.86
N GLN A 178 -15.87 -2.56 -4.40
CA GLN A 178 -16.86 -2.47 -5.49
C GLN A 178 -18.12 -1.73 -5.05
N ALA A 179 -18.63 -2.00 -3.86
CA ALA A 179 -19.81 -1.31 -3.31
C ALA A 179 -19.57 0.20 -3.13
N MET A 180 -18.32 0.63 -2.94
CA MET A 180 -17.94 2.04 -2.92
C MET A 180 -17.81 2.65 -4.32
N GLY A 181 -17.82 1.86 -5.40
CA GLY A 181 -17.72 2.33 -6.78
C GLY A 181 -16.38 2.10 -7.45
N PHE A 182 -15.43 1.39 -6.83
CA PHE A 182 -14.19 1.01 -7.50
C PHE A 182 -14.46 0.02 -8.64
N GLN A 183 -13.80 0.25 -9.78
CA GLN A 183 -13.85 -0.61 -10.95
C GLN A 183 -12.50 -1.30 -11.15
N PHE A 184 -12.52 -2.61 -11.42
CA PHE A 184 -11.32 -3.41 -11.56
C PHE A 184 -11.25 -4.05 -12.95
N ASP A 185 -10.20 -3.76 -13.71
CA ASP A 185 -9.92 -4.42 -14.99
C ASP A 185 -9.33 -5.81 -14.79
N LEU A 186 -8.65 -6.02 -13.67
CA LEU A 186 -7.96 -7.27 -13.37
C LEU A 186 -7.75 -7.40 -11.85
N VAL A 187 -7.84 -8.63 -11.34
CA VAL A 187 -7.46 -8.98 -9.97
C VAL A 187 -6.24 -9.90 -10.01
N LEU A 188 -5.18 -9.55 -9.29
CA LEU A 188 -3.96 -10.33 -9.16
C LEU A 188 -3.77 -10.75 -7.70
N ALA A 189 -3.47 -12.01 -7.46
CA ALA A 189 -3.15 -12.54 -6.13
C ALA A 189 -2.23 -13.76 -6.22
N ASP A 190 -1.63 -14.11 -5.08
CA ASP A 190 -0.75 -15.26 -4.98
C ASP A 190 -1.51 -16.60 -4.84
N SER A 191 -0.77 -17.70 -4.66
CA SER A 191 -1.33 -19.05 -4.57
C SER A 191 -2.16 -19.30 -3.31
N LEU A 192 -2.01 -18.51 -2.25
CA LEU A 192 -2.88 -18.60 -1.08
C LEU A 192 -4.35 -18.33 -1.45
N TYR A 193 -4.54 -17.37 -2.36
CA TYR A 193 -5.86 -16.96 -2.85
C TYR A 193 -6.30 -17.81 -4.04
N GLY A 194 -5.39 -18.09 -4.99
CA GLY A 194 -5.68 -18.89 -6.17
C GLY A 194 -6.11 -20.33 -5.86
N GLU A 195 -5.58 -20.93 -4.78
CA GLU A 195 -5.98 -22.25 -4.28
C GLU A 195 -7.31 -22.24 -3.50
N SER A 196 -7.82 -21.08 -3.14
CA SER A 196 -9.03 -20.95 -2.33
C SER A 196 -10.29 -20.84 -3.19
N LYS A 197 -10.69 -21.96 -3.83
CA LYS A 197 -11.81 -22.01 -4.77
C LYS A 197 -13.09 -21.41 -4.18
N VAL A 198 -13.56 -21.89 -3.03
CA VAL A 198 -14.86 -21.51 -2.44
C VAL A 198 -14.81 -20.08 -1.86
N ASN A 199 -13.73 -19.72 -1.17
CA ASN A 199 -13.69 -18.49 -0.40
C ASN A 199 -13.14 -17.30 -1.19
N PHE A 200 -12.57 -17.51 -2.39
CA PHE A 200 -11.98 -16.43 -3.17
C PHE A 200 -12.32 -16.54 -4.68
N VAL A 201 -11.93 -17.63 -5.35
CA VAL A 201 -12.08 -17.75 -6.81
C VAL A 201 -13.55 -17.69 -7.23
N ASN A 202 -14.44 -18.43 -6.56
CA ASN A 202 -15.88 -18.39 -6.85
C ASN A 202 -16.46 -16.99 -6.63
N VAL A 203 -15.94 -16.24 -5.65
CA VAL A 203 -16.36 -14.84 -5.41
C VAL A 203 -15.98 -13.93 -6.57
N LEU A 204 -14.79 -14.09 -7.15
CA LEU A 204 -14.40 -13.34 -8.35
C LEU A 204 -15.30 -13.72 -9.55
N ASP A 205 -15.63 -15.01 -9.70
CA ASP A 205 -16.55 -15.49 -10.75
C ASP A 205 -17.97 -14.89 -10.57
N GLU A 206 -18.51 -14.88 -9.34
CA GLU A 206 -19.81 -14.27 -9.00
C GLU A 206 -19.83 -12.77 -9.31
N LEU A 207 -18.76 -12.07 -8.97
CA LEU A 207 -18.59 -10.64 -9.23
C LEU A 207 -18.23 -10.34 -10.69
N LYS A 208 -18.01 -11.37 -11.51
CA LYS A 208 -17.59 -11.29 -12.93
C LYS A 208 -16.31 -10.50 -13.12
N LEU A 209 -15.40 -10.55 -12.15
CA LEU A 209 -14.12 -9.88 -12.20
C LEU A 209 -13.11 -10.70 -12.99
N PRO A 210 -12.36 -10.09 -13.93
CA PRO A 210 -11.21 -10.74 -14.56
C PRO A 210 -10.09 -10.97 -13.53
N TYR A 211 -9.38 -12.10 -13.65
CA TYR A 211 -8.26 -12.38 -12.75
C TYR A 211 -7.15 -13.21 -13.39
N ILE A 212 -5.94 -13.03 -12.86
CA ILE A 212 -4.78 -13.90 -13.02
C ILE A 212 -4.27 -14.24 -11.62
N LEU A 213 -4.41 -15.48 -11.21
CA LEU A 213 -4.06 -15.94 -9.87
C LEU A 213 -2.95 -16.98 -9.93
N ALA A 214 -1.92 -16.83 -9.09
CA ALA A 214 -0.97 -17.92 -8.93
C ALA A 214 -1.67 -19.16 -8.36
N ILE A 215 -1.23 -20.33 -8.79
CA ILE A 215 -1.60 -21.63 -8.25
C ILE A 215 -0.31 -22.42 -7.95
N ARG A 216 -0.44 -23.50 -7.19
CA ARG A 216 0.71 -24.37 -6.91
C ARG A 216 0.97 -25.32 -8.08
N SER A 217 2.20 -25.80 -8.22
CA SER A 217 2.57 -26.80 -9.23
C SER A 217 1.78 -28.10 -9.11
N ASN A 218 1.29 -28.43 -7.90
CA ASN A 218 0.45 -29.61 -7.63
C ASN A 218 -1.05 -29.25 -7.51
N HIS A 219 -1.48 -28.18 -8.15
CA HIS A 219 -2.90 -27.81 -8.19
C HIS A 219 -3.75 -28.95 -8.76
N ALA A 220 -4.71 -29.44 -7.97
CA ALA A 220 -5.54 -30.55 -8.35
C ALA A 220 -6.70 -30.10 -9.26
N LEU A 221 -6.72 -30.60 -10.47
CA LEU A 221 -7.84 -30.50 -11.39
C LEU A 221 -8.48 -31.87 -11.57
N TRP A 222 -9.80 -31.92 -11.51
CA TRP A 222 -10.51 -33.15 -11.83
C TRP A 222 -10.68 -33.27 -13.35
N LEU A 223 -10.13 -34.35 -13.92
CA LEU A 223 -10.27 -34.66 -15.33
C LEU A 223 -11.17 -35.90 -15.48
N PRO A 224 -12.14 -35.91 -16.40
CA PRO A 224 -12.79 -37.13 -16.82
C PRO A 224 -11.79 -38.18 -17.34
N GLN A 225 -12.13 -39.45 -17.22
CA GLN A 225 -11.22 -40.59 -17.51
C GLN A 225 -10.61 -40.61 -18.92
N ASP A 226 -11.22 -39.91 -19.86
CA ASP A 226 -10.87 -39.95 -21.29
C ASP A 226 -10.17 -38.66 -21.74
N GLN A 227 -9.77 -37.79 -20.82
CA GLN A 227 -9.17 -36.53 -21.18
C GLN A 227 -7.69 -36.47 -20.78
N GLU A 228 -6.84 -36.01 -21.70
CA GLU A 228 -5.40 -35.87 -21.52
C GLU A 228 -5.03 -34.43 -21.14
N VAL A 229 -3.87 -34.30 -20.50
CA VAL A 229 -3.23 -33.01 -20.24
C VAL A 229 -2.17 -32.80 -21.31
N TYR A 230 -2.18 -31.68 -22.00
CA TYR A 230 -1.14 -31.31 -22.92
C TYR A 230 -0.72 -29.87 -22.76
N GLN A 231 0.52 -29.58 -23.11
CA GLN A 231 1.09 -28.25 -23.07
C GLN A 231 1.26 -27.73 -24.49
N GLU A 232 0.80 -26.50 -24.72
CA GLU A 232 1.07 -25.79 -25.98
C GLU A 232 2.55 -25.44 -26.09
N PRO A 233 3.07 -25.18 -27.30
CA PRO A 233 4.43 -24.72 -27.49
C PRO A 233 4.73 -23.44 -26.71
N TRP A 234 5.98 -23.33 -26.25
CA TRP A 234 6.45 -22.15 -25.58
C TRP A 234 6.36 -20.90 -26.47
N GLN A 235 5.87 -19.83 -25.89
CA GLN A 235 5.82 -18.48 -26.46
C GLN A 235 6.66 -17.54 -25.62
N THR A 236 7.32 -16.58 -26.25
CA THR A 236 8.03 -15.53 -25.54
C THR A 236 7.10 -14.34 -25.24
N PHE A 237 7.34 -13.69 -24.12
CA PHE A 237 6.74 -12.40 -23.77
C PHE A 237 7.78 -11.51 -23.12
N GLU A 238 7.55 -10.21 -23.19
CA GLU A 238 8.38 -9.23 -22.51
C GLU A 238 7.72 -8.85 -21.18
N ARG A 239 8.43 -9.04 -20.07
CA ARG A 239 7.99 -8.64 -18.74
C ARG A 239 8.58 -7.28 -18.38
N THR A 240 7.72 -6.34 -18.02
CA THR A 240 8.12 -5.01 -17.55
C THR A 240 8.12 -4.95 -16.02
N PHE A 241 9.23 -4.53 -15.41
CA PHE A 241 9.36 -4.35 -13.97
C PHE A 241 8.99 -2.94 -13.53
N SER A 242 8.72 -2.77 -12.23
CA SER A 242 8.34 -1.48 -11.63
C SER A 242 9.40 -0.37 -11.74
N ASN A 243 10.63 -0.72 -12.08
CA ASN A 243 11.73 0.21 -12.37
C ASN A 243 11.88 0.54 -13.87
N GLY A 244 10.97 0.02 -14.71
CA GLY A 244 10.98 0.24 -16.15
C GLY A 244 11.95 -0.65 -16.95
N THR A 245 12.70 -1.58 -16.30
CA THR A 245 13.49 -2.57 -17.03
C THR A 245 12.61 -3.67 -17.59
N THR A 246 13.02 -4.29 -18.69
CA THR A 246 12.32 -5.38 -19.34
C THR A 246 13.18 -6.66 -19.38
N GLU A 247 12.55 -7.80 -19.39
CA GLU A 247 13.18 -9.12 -19.49
C GLU A 247 12.31 -10.04 -20.35
N VAL A 248 12.92 -10.74 -21.31
CA VAL A 248 12.22 -11.76 -22.10
C VAL A 248 12.04 -13.01 -21.25
N ARG A 249 10.81 -13.51 -21.22
CA ARG A 249 10.41 -14.73 -20.52
C ARG A 249 9.58 -15.63 -21.42
N TYR A 250 9.27 -16.82 -20.93
CA TYR A 250 8.54 -17.85 -21.65
C TYR A 250 7.22 -18.16 -20.95
N MET A 251 6.21 -18.46 -21.77
CA MET A 251 4.90 -18.93 -21.27
C MET A 251 4.33 -20.03 -22.17
N ALA A 252 3.61 -20.96 -21.58
CA ALA A 252 2.89 -22.00 -22.30
C ALA A 252 1.54 -22.26 -21.64
N GLU A 253 0.48 -22.44 -22.46
CA GLU A 253 -0.82 -22.89 -21.98
C GLU A 253 -0.76 -24.36 -21.64
N VAL A 254 -1.31 -24.73 -20.47
CA VAL A 254 -1.52 -26.12 -20.07
C VAL A 254 -3.00 -26.41 -20.17
N ILE A 255 -3.38 -27.29 -21.08
CA ILE A 255 -4.78 -27.59 -21.40
C ILE A 255 -5.16 -28.92 -20.75
N TYR A 256 -6.20 -28.89 -19.95
CA TYR A 256 -6.75 -30.05 -19.26
C TYR A 256 -8.03 -30.52 -20.02
N GLY A 257 -7.85 -31.49 -20.89
CA GLY A 257 -8.89 -32.04 -21.76
C GLY A 257 -9.35 -31.06 -22.82
N GLN A 258 -10.18 -30.12 -22.48
CA GLN A 258 -10.68 -29.08 -23.38
C GLN A 258 -10.37 -27.68 -22.88
N ARG A 259 -10.29 -26.71 -23.78
CA ARG A 259 -10.19 -25.30 -23.41
C ARG A 259 -11.47 -24.83 -22.74
N HIS A 260 -11.34 -24.30 -21.56
CA HIS A 260 -12.42 -23.74 -20.75
C HIS A 260 -12.26 -22.22 -20.61
N ARG A 261 -13.26 -21.57 -20.02
CA ARG A 261 -13.18 -20.16 -19.66
C ARG A 261 -11.99 -19.85 -18.73
N LYS A 262 -11.64 -20.79 -17.84
CA LYS A 262 -10.44 -20.74 -17.00
C LYS A 262 -9.31 -21.42 -17.75
N GLN A 263 -8.25 -20.69 -18.00
CA GLN A 263 -7.04 -21.15 -18.66
C GLN A 263 -5.93 -21.32 -17.62
N TYR A 264 -5.01 -22.21 -17.88
CA TYR A 264 -3.87 -22.49 -17.01
C TYR A 264 -2.59 -22.27 -17.78
N TRP A 265 -1.66 -21.52 -17.18
CA TRP A 265 -0.44 -21.12 -17.85
C TRP A 265 0.77 -21.41 -16.97
N LEU A 266 1.84 -21.80 -17.62
CA LEU A 266 3.16 -21.96 -17.05
C LEU A 266 4.03 -20.80 -17.54
N LEU A 267 4.64 -20.07 -16.61
CA LEU A 267 5.49 -18.90 -16.87
C LEU A 267 6.87 -19.17 -16.29
N THR A 268 7.95 -18.96 -17.07
CA THR A 268 9.31 -19.25 -16.62
C THR A 268 10.34 -18.33 -17.27
N THR A 269 11.53 -18.24 -16.68
CA THR A 269 12.71 -17.63 -17.30
C THR A 269 13.46 -18.60 -18.21
N ASP A 270 13.29 -19.91 -17.99
CA ASP A 270 13.97 -20.96 -18.74
C ASP A 270 13.06 -22.18 -18.91
N PRO A 271 12.60 -22.47 -20.14
CA PRO A 271 11.70 -23.57 -20.42
C PRO A 271 12.34 -24.97 -20.30
N ASP A 272 13.67 -25.07 -20.34
CA ASP A 272 14.37 -26.34 -20.27
C ASP A 272 14.58 -26.81 -18.83
N THR A 273 14.88 -25.88 -17.91
CA THR A 273 15.21 -26.21 -16.53
C THR A 273 14.09 -25.93 -15.53
N LEU A 274 13.13 -25.09 -15.89
CA LEU A 274 11.99 -24.66 -15.05
C LEU A 274 12.41 -24.28 -13.62
N PRO A 275 13.25 -23.25 -13.44
CA PRO A 275 13.82 -22.93 -12.13
C PRO A 275 12.70 -22.56 -11.12
N ASP A 276 12.69 -23.15 -9.94
CA ASP A 276 11.65 -22.99 -8.91
C ASP A 276 11.39 -21.52 -8.50
N ASN A 277 12.44 -20.71 -8.49
CA ASN A 277 12.35 -19.31 -8.07
C ASN A 277 11.84 -18.35 -9.15
N SER A 278 11.71 -18.80 -10.39
CA SER A 278 11.27 -18.00 -11.53
C SER A 278 10.19 -18.68 -12.37
N THR A 279 9.74 -19.86 -11.97
CA THR A 279 8.64 -20.58 -12.59
C THR A 279 7.35 -20.37 -11.78
N SER A 280 6.29 -19.99 -12.46
CA SER A 280 4.98 -19.73 -11.86
C SER A 280 3.89 -20.45 -12.65
N PHE A 281 2.98 -21.06 -11.92
CA PHE A 281 1.73 -21.61 -12.47
C PHE A 281 0.61 -20.63 -12.20
N VAL A 282 -0.18 -20.29 -13.21
CA VAL A 282 -1.26 -19.30 -13.07
C VAL A 282 -2.56 -19.80 -13.66
N MET A 283 -3.64 -19.48 -12.99
CA MET A 283 -5.02 -19.67 -13.48
C MET A 283 -5.53 -18.31 -13.95
N VAL A 284 -6.04 -18.26 -15.17
CA VAL A 284 -6.46 -17.03 -15.85
C VAL A 284 -7.95 -17.11 -16.20
N CYS A 285 -8.70 -16.09 -15.84
CA CYS A 285 -10.06 -15.85 -16.30
C CYS A 285 -10.18 -14.36 -16.67
N ALA A 286 -9.59 -13.97 -17.78
CA ALA A 286 -9.46 -12.56 -18.20
C ALA A 286 -9.67 -12.46 -19.74
N PRO A 287 -10.91 -12.59 -20.24
CA PRO A 287 -11.19 -12.71 -21.68
C PRO A 287 -10.80 -11.48 -22.51
N ALA A 288 -10.65 -10.32 -21.87
CA ALA A 288 -10.23 -9.09 -22.57
C ALA A 288 -8.70 -8.96 -22.71
N ILE A 289 -7.91 -9.77 -21.99
CA ILE A 289 -6.45 -9.73 -22.05
C ILE A 289 -5.98 -10.62 -23.20
N LYS A 290 -5.13 -10.08 -24.07
CA LYS A 290 -4.51 -10.85 -25.15
C LYS A 290 -3.55 -11.89 -24.57
N LEU A 291 -3.51 -13.06 -25.20
CA LEU A 291 -2.66 -14.18 -24.74
C LEU A 291 -1.21 -13.76 -24.51
N LYS A 292 -0.62 -12.96 -25.40
CA LYS A 292 0.76 -12.48 -25.29
C LYS A 292 1.01 -11.53 -24.11
N GLU A 293 -0.04 -10.97 -23.53
CA GLU A 293 0.02 -9.99 -22.44
C GLU A 293 -0.17 -10.64 -21.05
N ILE A 294 -0.62 -11.90 -21.00
CA ILE A 294 -0.89 -12.62 -19.73
C ILE A 294 0.33 -12.62 -18.80
N GLY A 295 1.51 -12.92 -19.36
CA GLY A 295 2.75 -13.00 -18.59
C GLY A 295 3.17 -11.66 -18.01
N ASP A 296 3.08 -10.57 -18.80
CA ASP A 296 3.40 -9.22 -18.33
C ASP A 296 2.37 -8.74 -17.29
N HIS A 297 1.06 -8.94 -17.54
CA HIS A 297 -0.01 -8.62 -16.58
C HIS A 297 0.16 -9.37 -15.24
N TYR A 298 0.52 -10.65 -15.26
CA TYR A 298 0.85 -11.37 -14.04
C TYR A 298 2.06 -10.76 -13.33
N GLY A 299 3.01 -10.25 -14.08
CA GLY A 299 4.18 -9.52 -13.58
C GLY A 299 3.82 -8.34 -12.69
N PHE A 300 2.68 -7.67 -12.93
CA PHE A 300 2.20 -6.56 -12.09
C PHE A 300 1.90 -6.96 -10.65
N ARG A 301 1.72 -8.25 -10.35
CA ARG A 301 1.62 -8.72 -8.97
C ARG A 301 2.79 -8.26 -8.09
N THR A 302 3.99 -8.17 -8.65
CA THR A 302 5.15 -7.70 -7.89
C THR A 302 5.06 -6.23 -7.43
N TRP A 303 4.15 -5.46 -8.00
CA TRP A 303 3.93 -4.07 -7.58
C TRP A 303 3.36 -3.97 -6.16
N ILE A 304 2.58 -4.96 -5.70
CA ILE A 304 2.14 -4.97 -4.29
C ILE A 304 3.32 -5.19 -3.35
N GLU A 305 4.25 -6.07 -3.72
CA GLU A 305 5.48 -6.30 -2.94
C GLU A 305 6.30 -4.99 -2.86
N TYR A 306 6.40 -4.26 -3.98
CA TYR A 306 7.02 -2.93 -4.01
C TYR A 306 6.28 -1.95 -3.09
N GLY A 307 4.95 -1.86 -3.17
CA GLY A 307 4.14 -0.99 -2.31
C GLY A 307 4.29 -1.31 -0.83
N LEU A 308 4.21 -2.59 -0.46
CA LEU A 308 4.41 -3.07 0.92
C LEU A 308 5.82 -2.78 1.42
N LYS A 309 6.84 -2.94 0.58
CA LYS A 309 8.21 -2.57 0.91
C LYS A 309 8.34 -1.08 1.20
N GLN A 310 7.75 -0.22 0.36
CA GLN A 310 7.77 1.23 0.59
C GLN A 310 7.01 1.61 1.87
N ALA A 311 5.86 1.02 2.14
CA ALA A 311 5.11 1.24 3.37
C ALA A 311 5.92 0.85 4.62
N LYS A 312 6.67 -0.24 4.57
CA LYS A 312 7.54 -0.70 5.68
C LYS A 312 8.80 0.12 5.82
N ASP A 313 9.59 0.22 4.76
CA ASP A 313 10.94 0.77 4.82
C ASP A 313 10.94 2.31 4.85
N ALA A 314 10.02 2.94 4.13
CA ALA A 314 10.01 4.39 3.98
C ALA A 314 9.05 5.10 4.95
N LEU A 315 7.89 4.49 5.26
CA LEU A 315 6.83 5.12 6.06
C LEU A 315 6.63 4.50 7.44
N GLY A 316 7.30 3.38 7.76
CA GLY A 316 7.32 2.80 9.09
C GLY A 316 6.08 1.98 9.45
N TRP A 317 5.49 1.25 8.51
CA TRP A 317 4.38 0.32 8.75
C TRP A 317 4.61 -0.57 9.97
N ALA A 318 5.81 -1.14 10.12
CA ALA A 318 6.21 -2.06 11.19
C ALA A 318 6.81 -1.38 12.44
N ASP A 319 6.97 -0.05 12.45
CA ASP A 319 7.73 0.68 13.47
C ASP A 319 6.92 0.97 14.76
N PHE A 320 5.63 0.68 14.75
CA PHE A 320 4.77 0.87 15.91
C PHE A 320 5.19 -0.01 17.10
N ARG A 321 4.94 0.50 18.31
CA ARG A 321 5.18 -0.21 19.59
C ARG A 321 3.89 -0.47 20.39
N MET A 322 2.74 -0.14 19.80
CA MET A 322 1.45 -0.39 20.38
C MET A 322 1.15 -1.88 20.40
N THR A 323 0.39 -2.30 21.41
CA THR A 323 -0.06 -3.70 21.56
C THR A 323 -1.54 -3.87 21.30
N GLY A 324 -2.36 -2.83 21.50
CA GLY A 324 -3.78 -2.84 21.19
C GLY A 324 -4.03 -2.65 19.71
N TYR A 325 -4.95 -3.44 19.16
CA TYR A 325 -5.23 -3.41 17.72
C TYR A 325 -5.81 -2.07 17.24
N GLU A 326 -6.66 -1.43 18.05
CA GLU A 326 -7.23 -0.12 17.69
C GLU A 326 -6.15 0.91 17.38
N GLN A 327 -5.08 0.97 18.21
CA GLN A 327 -3.96 1.89 17.98
C GLN A 327 -3.09 1.45 16.81
N ILE A 328 -2.94 0.13 16.60
CA ILE A 328 -2.21 -0.41 15.45
C ILE A 328 -2.96 -0.08 14.16
N GLU A 329 -4.28 -0.21 14.14
CA GLU A 329 -5.11 0.14 12.99
C GLU A 329 -5.02 1.62 12.66
N LYS A 330 -5.09 2.50 13.69
CA LYS A 330 -4.87 3.93 13.54
C LYS A 330 -3.49 4.23 12.91
N TRP A 331 -2.44 3.56 13.37
CA TRP A 331 -1.09 3.71 12.81
C TRP A 331 -1.02 3.27 11.34
N TRP A 332 -1.56 2.12 11.01
CA TRP A 332 -1.56 1.61 9.65
C TRP A 332 -2.37 2.49 8.69
N GLU A 333 -3.50 3.04 9.14
CA GLU A 333 -4.26 4.00 8.32
C GLU A 333 -3.49 5.31 8.09
N LEU A 334 -2.73 5.78 9.06
CA LEU A 334 -1.85 6.94 8.88
C LEU A 334 -0.74 6.64 7.85
N VAL A 335 -0.16 5.44 7.89
CA VAL A 335 0.83 5.01 6.88
C VAL A 335 0.21 4.94 5.49
N MET A 336 -1.00 4.36 5.35
CA MET A 336 -1.73 4.33 4.08
C MET A 336 -2.06 5.74 3.59
N SER A 337 -2.45 6.64 4.50
CA SER A 337 -2.73 8.04 4.17
C SER A 337 -1.46 8.78 3.70
N ALA A 338 -0.34 8.63 4.39
CA ALA A 338 0.93 9.21 3.98
C ALA A 338 1.45 8.61 2.66
N PHE A 339 1.20 7.32 2.42
CA PHE A 339 1.51 6.68 1.15
C PHE A 339 0.71 7.31 0.00
N LEU A 340 -0.62 7.46 0.19
CA LEU A 340 -1.48 8.11 -0.79
C LEU A 340 -1.05 9.55 -1.05
N MET A 341 -0.74 10.31 -0.01
CA MET A 341 -0.24 11.68 -0.16
C MET A 341 0.90 11.75 -1.18
N VAL A 342 1.89 10.85 -1.06
CA VAL A 342 3.01 10.79 -2.02
C VAL A 342 2.53 10.38 -3.42
N SER A 343 1.67 9.36 -3.53
CA SER A 343 1.17 8.88 -4.83
C SER A 343 0.46 9.96 -5.62
N LEU A 344 -0.28 10.86 -4.95
CA LEU A 344 -1.08 11.91 -5.58
C LEU A 344 -0.24 13.02 -6.23
N PHE A 345 1.05 13.09 -5.97
CA PHE A 345 1.97 14.02 -6.66
C PHE A 345 2.53 13.47 -7.98
N ALA A 346 2.08 12.31 -8.41
CA ALA A 346 2.43 11.77 -9.72
C ALA A 346 1.72 12.54 -10.84
N ASP A 347 2.44 12.79 -11.94
CA ASP A 347 1.96 13.63 -13.06
C ASP A 347 0.64 13.12 -13.66
N GLN A 348 0.43 11.80 -13.69
CA GLN A 348 -0.81 11.20 -14.21
C GLN A 348 -2.08 11.56 -13.43
N PHE A 349 -1.97 12.21 -12.26
CA PHE A 349 -3.10 12.67 -11.46
C PHE A 349 -3.29 14.19 -11.50
N ASN A 350 -2.45 14.93 -12.21
CA ASN A 350 -2.46 16.41 -12.20
C ASN A 350 -3.83 17.01 -12.53
N ASP A 351 -4.55 16.46 -13.52
CA ASP A 351 -5.85 17.00 -13.96
C ASP A 351 -7.00 16.69 -12.99
N SER A 352 -6.87 15.67 -12.15
CA SER A 352 -7.95 15.18 -11.27
C SER A 352 -7.64 15.37 -9.79
N CYS A 353 -6.41 15.68 -9.42
CA CYS A 353 -5.99 15.83 -8.04
C CYS A 353 -6.17 17.27 -7.54
N PRO A 354 -6.84 17.50 -6.39
CA PRO A 354 -6.98 18.84 -5.82
C PRO A 354 -5.65 19.47 -5.38
N LEU A 355 -4.56 18.68 -5.36
CA LEU A 355 -3.21 19.11 -4.99
C LEU A 355 -2.33 19.45 -6.20
N ALA A 356 -2.82 19.25 -7.42
CA ALA A 356 -2.05 19.24 -8.65
C ALA A 356 -1.42 20.58 -9.08
N HIS A 357 -1.79 21.70 -8.47
CA HIS A 357 -1.34 23.01 -8.90
C HIS A 357 -0.08 23.52 -8.20
N GLN A 358 0.62 22.65 -7.46
CA GLN A 358 1.86 23.03 -6.81
C GLN A 358 3.03 22.92 -7.78
N GLN A 359 3.45 24.05 -8.35
CA GLN A 359 4.75 24.13 -9.00
C GLN A 359 5.84 24.12 -7.92
N PHE A 360 6.48 22.98 -7.72
CA PHE A 360 7.72 22.93 -6.95
C PHE A 360 8.85 23.52 -7.77
N VAL A 361 9.62 24.41 -7.16
CA VAL A 361 10.89 24.83 -7.77
C VAL A 361 11.76 23.57 -7.91
N GLN A 362 12.11 23.22 -9.14
CA GLN A 362 12.91 22.03 -9.40
C GLN A 362 14.27 22.18 -8.68
N HIS A 363 14.50 21.33 -7.71
CA HIS A 363 15.79 21.23 -7.06
C HIS A 363 16.81 20.61 -8.03
N PRO A 364 18.11 20.98 -8.04
CA PRO A 364 19.13 20.39 -8.93
C PRO A 364 19.22 18.86 -8.84
N TRP A 365 18.82 18.25 -7.72
CA TRP A 365 18.80 16.81 -7.50
C TRP A 365 17.42 16.19 -7.75
N TRP A 366 16.50 16.92 -8.37
CA TRP A 366 15.18 16.41 -8.71
C TRP A 366 15.29 15.26 -9.71
N ASN A 367 14.67 14.12 -9.40
CA ASN A 367 14.67 12.95 -10.27
C ASN A 367 13.33 12.86 -11.02
N ASN A 368 13.39 13.02 -12.34
CA ASN A 368 12.23 12.95 -13.22
C ASN A 368 11.82 11.52 -13.60
N GLN A 369 12.54 10.49 -13.10
CA GLN A 369 12.12 9.12 -13.33
C GLN A 369 10.81 8.83 -12.59
N SER A 370 9.93 8.07 -13.25
CA SER A 370 8.69 7.59 -12.66
C SER A 370 8.94 6.68 -11.43
N GLY A 371 7.92 6.55 -10.59
CA GLY A 371 7.92 5.64 -9.45
C GLY A 371 7.77 6.33 -8.10
N TRP A 372 7.01 5.70 -7.24
CA TRP A 372 6.64 6.22 -5.93
C TRP A 372 7.84 6.64 -5.06
N LYS A 373 8.92 5.86 -5.09
CA LYS A 373 10.13 6.17 -4.29
C LYS A 373 10.83 7.43 -4.77
N ASN A 374 10.86 7.68 -6.07
CA ASN A 374 11.43 8.89 -6.63
C ASN A 374 10.60 10.12 -6.24
N LEU A 375 9.26 10.00 -6.28
CA LEU A 375 8.37 11.05 -5.78
C LEU A 375 8.63 11.37 -4.31
N LEU A 376 8.70 10.33 -3.45
CA LEU A 376 9.02 10.54 -2.04
C LEU A 376 10.37 11.26 -1.85
N ASN A 377 11.40 10.86 -2.58
CA ASN A 377 12.71 11.50 -2.49
C ASN A 377 12.66 12.97 -2.94
N ASN A 378 11.92 13.25 -4.01
CA ASN A 378 11.71 14.62 -4.48
C ASN A 378 10.98 15.49 -3.43
N LEU A 379 9.91 14.96 -2.82
CA LEU A 379 9.19 15.66 -1.76
C LEU A 379 10.08 15.90 -0.51
N ARG A 380 11.01 14.99 -0.22
CA ARG A 380 12.01 15.18 0.84
C ARG A 380 12.99 16.32 0.54
N LEU A 381 13.36 16.53 -0.72
CA LEU A 381 14.18 17.67 -1.11
C LEU A 381 13.47 19.01 -0.85
N VAL A 382 12.16 19.08 -1.13
CA VAL A 382 11.33 20.25 -0.80
C VAL A 382 11.33 20.51 0.72
N HIS A 383 11.17 19.44 1.51
CA HIS A 383 11.22 19.52 2.97
C HIS A 383 12.57 20.09 3.48
N SER A 384 13.68 19.51 3.08
CA SER A 384 15.00 19.92 3.53
C SER A 384 15.36 21.36 3.13
N THR A 385 14.87 21.83 1.99
CA THR A 385 15.07 23.21 1.54
C THR A 385 14.32 24.21 2.41
N VAL A 386 13.08 23.86 2.84
CA VAL A 386 12.28 24.70 3.75
C VAL A 386 12.94 24.80 5.12
N ASP A 387 13.46 23.70 5.66
CA ASP A 387 14.17 23.68 6.95
C ASP A 387 15.43 24.55 6.92
N LEU A 388 16.21 24.48 5.84
CA LEU A 388 17.39 25.32 5.65
C LEU A 388 17.04 26.81 5.56
N PHE A 389 15.93 27.14 4.89
CA PHE A 389 15.47 28.51 4.76
C PHE A 389 14.96 29.08 6.09
N GLN A 390 14.24 28.27 6.88
CA GLN A 390 13.80 28.65 8.23
C GLN A 390 14.97 28.80 9.18
N LEU A 391 15.97 27.93 9.13
CA LEU A 391 17.21 28.02 9.89
C LEU A 391 17.99 29.30 9.52
N ALA A 392 18.10 29.60 8.23
CA ALA A 392 18.76 30.86 7.77
C ALA A 392 18.00 32.09 8.25
N GLN A 393 16.67 32.10 8.21
CA GLN A 393 15.87 33.21 8.74
C GLN A 393 16.01 33.37 10.26
N ALA A 394 16.04 32.25 11.01
CA ALA A 394 16.25 32.27 12.45
C ALA A 394 17.65 32.80 12.81
N LEU A 395 18.69 32.42 12.07
CA LEU A 395 20.03 32.96 12.21
C LEU A 395 20.09 34.45 11.92
N VAL A 396 19.46 34.91 10.85
CA VAL A 396 19.37 36.34 10.49
C VAL A 396 18.63 37.14 11.57
N ARG A 397 17.50 36.61 12.11
CA ARG A 397 16.79 37.25 13.24
C ARG A 397 17.62 37.26 14.53
N GLY A 398 18.32 36.17 14.83
CA GLY A 398 19.22 36.08 15.96
C GLY A 398 20.39 37.08 15.87
N LEU A 399 20.97 37.23 14.69
CA LEU A 399 22.00 38.22 14.42
C LEU A 399 21.47 39.66 14.54
N SER A 400 20.27 39.95 14.01
CA SER A 400 19.66 41.27 14.15
C SER A 400 19.38 41.67 15.62
N HIS A 401 18.96 40.70 16.47
CA HIS A 401 18.82 40.93 17.91
C HIS A 401 20.17 41.15 18.62
N CYS A 402 21.24 40.51 18.19
CA CYS A 402 22.57 40.76 18.72
C CYS A 402 23.13 42.15 18.34
N PHE A 403 22.79 42.68 17.16
CA PHE A 403 23.20 44.02 16.71
C PHE A 403 22.39 45.12 17.35
N THR A 404 21.12 44.91 17.70
CA THR A 404 20.29 45.88 18.42
C THR A 404 20.55 45.91 19.93
N ALA A 405 21.14 44.85 20.51
CA ALA A 405 21.53 44.79 21.93
C ALA A 405 22.92 45.37 22.21
N ARG A 406 23.74 45.60 21.19
CA ARG A 406 25.01 46.36 21.28
C ARG A 406 24.77 47.70 20.60
N GLY A 407 24.16 48.63 21.36
CA GLY A 407 23.98 50.01 20.91
C GLY A 407 25.26 50.59 20.36
N PHE A 408 25.28 50.88 19.06
CA PHE A 408 26.09 51.89 18.41
C PHE A 408 25.15 52.92 17.81
#